data_d7c481184757ee8dd354d0c83baddbe4
#
_entry.id   d7c481184757ee8dd354d0c83baddbe4
#
_cell.length_a   1.000
_cell.length_b   1.000
_cell.length_c   1.000
_cell.angle_alpha   90.00
_cell.angle_beta   90.00
_cell.angle_gamma   90.00
#
_symmetry.space_group_name_H-M   'P 1'
#
loop_
_entity.id
_entity.type
_entity.pdbx_description
1 polymer ?
#
loop_
_entity_poly.entity_id
_entity_poly.type
_entity_poly.pdbx_seq_one_letter_code
_entity_poly.pdbx_strand_id
1 'polypeptide(L)'
;MKQPYIPQPIDVSRIELPAALAPLTEALARNFHDVWAATRIAQGWRFGPERNDARKEHPCLIPYEELPEEERTYDRQTALETLKLIEHLGFEIRKR
;
A
#
# COMPACT_ATOMS: atom_id res chain seq x y z
N MET A 1 -11.46 -11.15 -28.72
CA MET A 1 -10.12 -11.03 -28.11
C MET A 1 -10.09 -9.88 -27.13
N LYS A 2 -9.65 -10.13 -25.92
CA LYS A 2 -9.56 -9.08 -24.91
C LYS A 2 -8.43 -8.12 -25.24
N GLN A 3 -8.70 -6.83 -25.10
CA GLN A 3 -7.65 -5.82 -25.15
C GLN A 3 -6.78 -5.94 -23.90
N PRO A 4 -5.47 -5.72 -23.99
CA PRO A 4 -4.64 -5.64 -22.80
C PRO A 4 -5.11 -4.50 -21.90
N TYR A 5 -5.11 -4.74 -20.61
CA TYR A 5 -5.41 -3.69 -19.64
C TYR A 5 -4.27 -2.68 -19.60
N ILE A 6 -4.58 -1.43 -19.86
CA ILE A 6 -3.61 -0.33 -19.75
C ILE A 6 -4.04 0.55 -18.59
N PRO A 7 -3.37 0.47 -17.44
CA PRO A 7 -3.72 1.30 -16.30
C PRO A 7 -3.55 2.78 -16.60
N GLN A 8 -4.49 3.58 -16.12
CA GLN A 8 -4.44 5.04 -16.28
C GLN A 8 -4.64 5.70 -14.92
N PRO A 9 -3.64 5.65 -14.05
CA PRO A 9 -3.77 6.31 -12.76
C PRO A 9 -3.96 7.82 -12.95
N ILE A 10 -4.72 8.42 -12.05
CA ILE A 10 -4.89 9.86 -12.06
C ILE A 10 -3.55 10.50 -11.74
N ASP A 11 -3.15 11.49 -12.55
CA ASP A 11 -1.89 12.20 -12.35
C ASP A 11 -2.02 13.16 -11.17
N VAL A 12 -1.32 12.87 -10.09
CA VAL A 12 -1.28 13.69 -8.88
C VAL A 12 0.12 14.27 -8.63
N SER A 13 0.98 14.22 -9.65
CA SER A 13 2.39 14.64 -9.50
C SER A 13 2.55 16.12 -9.10
N ARG A 14 1.56 16.94 -9.39
CA ARG A 14 1.60 18.38 -9.06
C ARG A 14 1.08 18.70 -7.66
N ILE A 15 0.50 17.72 -6.98
CA ILE A 15 -0.03 17.91 -5.64
C ILE A 15 1.12 17.90 -4.65
N GLU A 16 1.24 18.94 -3.85
CA GLU A 16 2.19 18.99 -2.76
C GLU A 16 1.44 18.85 -1.44
N LEU A 17 1.81 17.86 -0.66
CA LEU A 17 1.17 17.63 0.64
C LEU A 17 1.82 18.51 1.70
N PRO A 18 1.02 19.04 2.66
CA PRO A 18 1.60 19.74 3.80
C PRO A 18 2.62 18.88 4.53
N ALA A 19 3.71 19.51 4.99
CA ALA A 19 4.78 18.80 5.71
C ALA A 19 4.26 18.06 6.94
N ALA A 20 3.22 18.56 7.57
CA ALA A 20 2.60 17.92 8.74
C ALA A 20 2.06 16.53 8.45
N LEU A 21 1.82 16.18 7.18
CA LEU A 21 1.31 14.86 6.79
C LEU A 21 2.41 13.83 6.54
N ALA A 22 3.69 14.23 6.59
CA ALA A 22 4.78 13.29 6.33
C ALA A 22 4.75 12.05 7.22
N PRO A 23 4.53 12.16 8.55
CA PRO A 23 4.44 10.97 9.40
C PRO A 23 3.27 10.06 9.06
N LEU A 24 2.22 10.62 8.44
CA LEU A 24 1.02 9.87 8.08
C LEU A 24 1.31 8.85 6.99
N THR A 25 2.21 9.16 6.06
CA THR A 25 2.57 8.26 4.97
C THR A 25 3.09 6.92 5.50
N GLU A 26 4.01 6.98 6.48
CA GLU A 26 4.57 5.77 7.06
C GLU A 26 3.53 4.98 7.87
N ALA A 27 2.69 5.68 8.63
CA ALA A 27 1.62 5.04 9.40
C ALA A 27 0.62 4.33 8.49
N LEU A 28 0.26 4.95 7.37
CA LEU A 28 -0.64 4.35 6.39
C LEU A 28 0.00 3.14 5.71
N ALA A 29 1.28 3.25 5.34
CA ALA A 29 1.99 2.15 4.69
C ALA A 29 2.00 0.91 5.59
N ARG A 30 2.33 1.10 6.86
CA ARG A 30 2.33 0.03 7.86
C ARG A 30 0.94 -0.59 8.00
N ASN A 31 -0.08 0.24 8.08
CA ASN A 31 -1.45 -0.26 8.24
C ASN A 31 -1.96 -0.97 6.99
N PHE A 32 -1.60 -0.50 5.81
CA PHE A 32 -1.95 -1.20 4.56
C PHE A 32 -1.42 -2.62 4.57
N HIS A 33 -0.16 -2.79 4.99
CA HIS A 33 0.44 -4.10 5.09
C HIS A 33 -0.31 -4.99 6.09
N ASP A 34 -0.62 -4.46 7.26
CA ASP A 34 -1.32 -5.22 8.31
C ASP A 34 -2.73 -5.62 7.88
N VAL A 35 -3.45 -4.73 7.19
CA VAL A 35 -4.78 -5.04 6.66
C VAL A 35 -4.69 -6.15 5.61
N TRP A 36 -3.73 -6.04 4.68
CA TRP A 36 -3.50 -7.07 3.68
C TRP A 36 -3.19 -8.41 4.34
N ALA A 37 -2.26 -8.41 5.28
CA ALA A 37 -1.83 -9.63 5.98
C ALA A 37 -2.99 -10.27 6.76
N ALA A 38 -3.76 -9.45 7.47
CA ALA A 38 -4.91 -9.96 8.22
C ALA A 38 -5.94 -10.62 7.30
N THR A 39 -6.19 -10.01 6.14
CA THR A 39 -7.12 -10.56 5.15
C THR A 39 -6.61 -11.90 4.61
N ARG A 40 -5.33 -11.98 4.27
CA ARG A 40 -4.72 -13.21 3.77
C ARG A 40 -4.78 -14.32 4.82
N ILE A 41 -4.43 -14.02 6.06
CA ILE A 41 -4.47 -14.99 7.15
C ILE A 41 -5.90 -15.51 7.37
N ALA A 42 -6.89 -14.63 7.32
CA ALA A 42 -8.30 -15.02 7.44
C ALA A 42 -8.73 -15.96 6.31
N GLN A 43 -8.09 -15.86 5.14
CA GLN A 43 -8.34 -16.73 3.99
C GLN A 43 -7.54 -18.04 4.02
N GLY A 44 -6.78 -18.26 5.09
CA GLY A 44 -6.00 -19.49 5.27
C GLY A 44 -4.56 -19.40 4.78
N TRP A 45 -4.09 -18.21 4.39
CA TRP A 45 -2.69 -18.04 3.98
C TRP A 45 -1.77 -18.03 5.19
N ARG A 46 -0.53 -18.41 4.98
CA ARG A 46 0.51 -18.44 6.00
C ARG A 46 1.86 -18.07 5.39
N PHE A 47 2.81 -17.78 6.24
CA PHE A 47 4.17 -17.51 5.79
C PHE A 47 4.77 -18.73 5.09
N GLY A 48 5.51 -18.48 4.01
CA GLY A 48 6.31 -19.49 3.32
C GLY A 48 7.47 -18.78 2.63
N PRO A 49 8.54 -19.53 2.28
CA PRO A 49 9.76 -18.91 1.73
C PRO A 49 9.56 -18.29 0.35
N GLU A 50 8.51 -18.70 -0.36
CA GLU A 50 8.14 -18.13 -1.64
C GLU A 50 6.63 -18.19 -1.82
N ARG A 51 6.12 -17.37 -2.72
CA ARG A 51 4.68 -17.37 -3.00
C ARG A 51 4.26 -18.72 -3.61
N ASN A 52 3.26 -19.34 -3.01
CA ASN A 52 2.70 -20.59 -3.49
C ASN A 52 1.19 -20.56 -3.30
N ASP A 53 0.46 -20.33 -4.37
CA ASP A 53 -0.99 -20.17 -4.32
C ASP A 53 -1.70 -21.47 -3.95
N ALA A 54 -1.18 -22.61 -4.41
CA ALA A 54 -1.77 -23.91 -4.10
C ALA A 54 -1.70 -24.23 -2.59
N ARG A 55 -0.62 -23.82 -1.94
CA ARG A 55 -0.41 -24.05 -0.51
C ARG A 55 -0.81 -22.84 0.33
N LYS A 56 -1.18 -21.75 -0.29
CA LYS A 56 -1.49 -20.47 0.34
C LYS A 56 -0.35 -19.98 1.23
N GLU A 57 0.84 -19.91 0.64
CA GLU A 57 2.06 -19.44 1.31
C GLU A 57 2.56 -18.17 0.65
N HIS A 58 3.01 -17.22 1.47
CA HIS A 58 3.52 -15.95 0.97
C HIS A 58 4.65 -15.44 1.86
N PRO A 59 5.78 -15.03 1.26
CA PRO A 59 6.94 -14.58 2.03
C PRO A 59 6.76 -13.23 2.72
N CYS A 60 5.77 -12.44 2.30
CA CYS A 60 5.50 -11.14 2.90
C CYS A 60 4.52 -11.20 4.09
N LEU A 61 4.11 -12.40 4.54
CA LEU A 61 3.30 -12.55 5.76
C LEU A 61 4.20 -12.49 6.99
N ILE A 62 4.85 -11.35 7.16
CA ILE A 62 5.77 -11.02 8.24
C ILE A 62 5.51 -9.57 8.66
N PRO A 63 6.00 -9.13 9.82
CA PRO A 63 5.83 -7.74 10.24
C PRO A 63 6.38 -6.75 9.21
N TYR A 64 5.74 -5.60 9.11
CA TYR A 64 6.11 -4.56 8.15
C TYR A 64 7.60 -4.20 8.24
N GLU A 65 8.14 -4.11 9.46
CA GLU A 65 9.54 -3.74 9.70
C GLU A 65 10.54 -4.76 9.13
N GLU A 66 10.10 -6.00 8.94
CA GLU A 66 10.94 -7.07 8.41
C GLU A 66 10.83 -7.23 6.90
N LEU A 67 9.92 -6.49 6.26
CA LEU A 67 9.76 -6.55 4.80
C LEU A 67 11.01 -6.03 4.10
N PRO A 68 11.35 -6.56 2.91
CA PRO A 68 12.36 -5.95 2.07
C PRO A 68 12.03 -4.49 1.79
N GLU A 69 13.06 -3.65 1.66
CA GLU A 69 12.87 -2.21 1.41
C GLU A 69 11.98 -1.95 0.20
N GLU A 70 12.11 -2.75 -0.84
CA GLU A 70 11.30 -2.64 -2.06
C GLU A 70 9.80 -2.75 -1.75
N GLU A 71 9.43 -3.70 -0.88
CA GLU A 71 8.03 -3.90 -0.50
C GLU A 71 7.51 -2.73 0.36
N ARG A 72 8.32 -2.25 1.29
CA ARG A 72 7.95 -1.09 2.11
C ARG A 72 7.79 0.17 1.25
N THR A 73 8.68 0.34 0.28
CA THR A 73 8.61 1.47 -0.65
C THR A 73 7.33 1.42 -1.47
N TYR A 74 6.92 0.24 -1.90
CA TYR A 74 5.66 0.06 -2.62
C TYR A 74 4.47 0.53 -1.77
N ASP A 75 4.44 0.13 -0.51
CA ASP A 75 3.36 0.53 0.41
C ASP A 75 3.37 2.03 0.67
N ARG A 76 4.55 2.62 0.83
CA ARG A 76 4.70 4.07 1.00
C ARG A 76 4.23 4.84 -0.22
N GLN A 77 4.56 4.35 -1.40
CA GLN A 77 4.14 4.98 -2.65
C GLN A 77 2.62 4.96 -2.78
N THR A 78 1.99 3.84 -2.45
CA THR A 78 0.53 3.71 -2.46
C THR A 78 -0.11 4.70 -1.48
N ALA A 79 0.46 4.83 -0.29
CA ALA A 79 -0.03 5.77 0.72
C ALA A 79 0.08 7.22 0.23
N LEU A 80 1.22 7.58 -0.34
CA LEU A 80 1.47 8.92 -0.85
C LEU A 80 0.50 9.28 -1.98
N GLU A 81 0.34 8.37 -2.94
CA GLU A 81 -0.59 8.56 -4.06
C GLU A 81 -2.03 8.72 -3.57
N THR A 82 -2.42 7.95 -2.54
CA THR A 82 -3.76 8.04 -1.97
C THR A 82 -4.01 9.40 -1.33
N LEU A 83 -3.06 9.90 -0.54
CA LEU A 83 -3.19 11.21 0.09
C LEU A 83 -3.27 12.33 -0.95
N LYS A 84 -2.44 12.26 -1.97
CA LYS A 84 -2.46 13.24 -3.05
C LYS A 84 -3.77 13.20 -3.83
N LEU A 85 -4.32 12.00 -4.05
CA LEU A 85 -5.58 11.84 -4.74
C LEU A 85 -6.73 12.48 -3.96
N ILE A 86 -6.74 12.31 -2.65
CA ILE A 86 -7.76 12.93 -1.79
C ILE A 86 -7.74 14.46 -1.97
N GLU A 87 -6.55 15.05 -1.95
CA GLU A 87 -6.40 16.49 -2.19
C GLU A 87 -6.86 16.87 -3.60
N HIS A 88 -6.46 16.10 -4.60
CA HIS A 88 -6.84 16.32 -5.99
C HIS A 88 -8.35 16.32 -6.18
N LEU A 89 -9.06 15.49 -5.43
CA LEU A 89 -10.52 15.39 -5.50
C LEU A 89 -11.25 16.51 -4.74
N GLY A 90 -10.50 17.46 -4.16
CA GLY A 90 -11.10 18.63 -3.53
C GLY A 90 -11.27 18.54 -2.03
N PHE A 91 -10.71 17.52 -1.41
CA PHE A 91 -10.76 17.34 0.05
C PHE A 91 -9.49 17.89 0.68
N GLU A 92 -9.59 18.31 1.90
CA GLU A 92 -8.47 18.80 2.67
C GLU A 92 -8.19 17.86 3.84
N ILE A 93 -6.91 17.52 4.05
CA ILE A 93 -6.49 16.67 5.15
C ILE A 93 -5.80 17.55 6.17
N ARG A 94 -6.29 17.55 7.39
CA ARG A 94 -5.74 18.35 8.49
C ARG A 94 -5.51 17.50 9.72
N LYS A 95 -4.40 17.75 10.38
CA LYS A 95 -4.16 17.17 11.70
C LYS A 95 -5.02 17.93 12.71
N ARG A 96 -5.67 17.18 13.60
CA ARG A 96 -6.46 17.77 14.68
C ARG A 96 -5.57 18.48 15.70
#